data_88797966590a093fd234f9268ac31325
#
_entry.id   88797966590a093fd234f9268ac31325
#
_cell.length_a   1.000
_cell.length_b   1.000
_cell.length_c   1.000
_cell.angle_alpha   90.00
_cell.angle_beta   90.00
_cell.angle_gamma   90.00
#
_symmetry.space_group_name_H-M   'P 1'
#
loop_
_entity.id
_entity.type
_entity.pdbx_description
1 polymer ?
#
loop_
_entity_poly.entity_id
_entity_poly.type
_entity_poly.pdbx_seq_one_letter_code
_entity_poly.pdbx_strand_id
1 'polypeptide(L)'
;MTKMTRIWLGLLLSAATISANVTPAQTPQATQPPQSQIRTQQAPQSNVVVDGSEAMFTTMCALLAAGFEANVSSAGWTPYRAQMRDKLQHQEGPAVDALRQYYRQHELRDAGTMLSRYLWFGLVSGPAPKFQLSLRRDELPPEVLALEGFSDILSAYYEEQHIRQLWRQVQPIYTHEIEQMHDAIAQIVFVSTGYLRQILDPSDARTFFVVIEPLVGRITNVRNFGDHYAIVLSGSQDIPTDIVRHAFLHFLLDPLPLMYRHVVAVKRPVFDKAALAPRLDPELKDDFESYFAECTVRAVELKLKKMSPGERDAAMDRADADGYVLVRPIFVALRKFEESEPSMRLFFPDVVRAIDLNAEVKRVATIKFAEATVAPAEGALSAEESARRRSLQPTTVPNDPEAIGALTEGERKIAERNPRAAEVAFQKVLARYPDQIRAWYGLGMVALIDHDAPRAKQVFGRLTSGDHAATQDPMVMAWSHIYLARIYDDEGQTDLAKSEYQAALTVQGSPDQARQAAQRGLSAFGTEKPAERP
;
A
#
# COMPACT_ATOMS: atom_id res chain seq x y z
N MET A 1 6.36 -58.25 -14.30
CA MET A 1 6.88 -58.18 -15.68
C MET A 1 7.05 -56.68 -15.98
N THR A 2 8.25 -56.16 -15.76
CA THR A 2 9.33 -55.87 -16.72
C THR A 2 8.92 -54.85 -17.79
N LYS A 3 9.48 -53.65 -17.86
CA LYS A 3 10.84 -53.17 -18.16
C LYS A 3 10.82 -51.61 -18.06
N MET A 4 11.61 -50.91 -17.30
CA MET A 4 13.02 -50.49 -17.53
C MET A 4 13.29 -49.63 -18.81
N THR A 5 13.62 -48.36 -18.53
CA THR A 5 14.84 -47.60 -18.84
C THR A 5 15.11 -47.20 -20.31
N ARG A 6 15.38 -45.92 -20.60
CA ARG A 6 16.75 -45.43 -20.89
C ARG A 6 16.82 -43.93 -21.22
N ILE A 7 17.79 -43.31 -20.59
CA ILE A 7 18.43 -42.01 -20.81
C ILE A 7 19.16 -42.04 -22.18
N TRP A 8 19.11 -40.92 -22.91
CA TRP A 8 20.17 -40.60 -23.88
C TRP A 8 20.54 -39.11 -23.86
N LEU A 9 21.81 -38.89 -23.50
CA LEU A 9 22.59 -37.67 -23.66
C LEU A 9 23.09 -37.62 -25.15
N GLY A 10 22.96 -36.49 -25.80
CA GLY A 10 23.49 -36.29 -27.15
C GLY A 10 24.15 -34.92 -27.28
N LEU A 11 25.48 -34.88 -27.10
CA LEU A 11 26.35 -33.78 -27.56
C LEU A 11 26.42 -33.83 -29.08
N LEU A 12 26.27 -32.68 -29.74
CA LEU A 12 26.73 -32.49 -31.10
C LEU A 12 27.46 -31.14 -31.21
N LEU A 13 28.78 -31.25 -31.39
CA LEU A 13 29.65 -30.24 -31.96
C LEU A 13 29.29 -30.06 -33.46
N SER A 14 29.23 -28.85 -33.95
CA SER A 14 29.42 -28.56 -35.35
C SER A 14 30.23 -27.29 -35.55
N ALA A 15 31.20 -27.48 -36.44
CA ALA A 15 32.31 -26.60 -36.74
C ALA A 15 31.88 -25.32 -37.49
N ALA A 16 32.63 -24.26 -37.21
CA ALA A 16 32.54 -22.97 -37.87
C ALA A 16 33.22 -22.99 -39.21
N THR A 17 32.56 -22.50 -40.24
CA THR A 17 33.18 -22.03 -41.47
C THR A 17 33.26 -20.50 -41.47
N ILE A 18 34.47 -20.00 -41.54
CA ILE A 18 34.80 -18.57 -41.61
C ILE A 18 34.62 -18.13 -43.09
N SER A 19 33.74 -17.17 -43.30
CA SER A 19 33.72 -16.40 -44.57
C SER A 19 33.98 -14.94 -44.19
N ALA A 20 35.12 -14.45 -44.63
CA ALA A 20 35.50 -13.05 -44.47
C ALA A 20 34.75 -12.18 -45.49
N ASN A 21 33.91 -11.29 -45.04
CA ASN A 21 33.42 -10.15 -45.79
C ASN A 21 33.98 -8.86 -45.19
N VAL A 22 34.79 -8.19 -45.99
CA VAL A 22 35.34 -6.86 -45.70
C VAL A 22 34.24 -5.83 -45.96
N THR A 23 33.86 -5.10 -44.93
CA THR A 23 32.97 -3.92 -45.03
C THR A 23 33.73 -2.67 -44.57
N PRO A 24 33.53 -1.50 -45.18
CA PRO A 24 34.37 -0.32 -44.94
C PRO A 24 34.13 0.33 -43.57
N ALA A 25 35.20 0.93 -43.08
CA ALA A 25 35.25 1.60 -41.77
C ALA A 25 34.15 2.66 -41.60
N GLN A 26 33.31 2.46 -40.60
CA GLN A 26 32.44 3.49 -40.05
C GLN A 26 33.19 4.27 -38.96
N THR A 27 33.09 5.58 -39.08
CA THR A 27 33.58 6.57 -38.11
C THR A 27 33.00 6.31 -36.72
N PRO A 28 33.78 6.45 -35.64
CA PRO A 28 33.23 6.22 -34.29
C PRO A 28 32.19 7.29 -33.96
N GLN A 29 30.92 6.88 -33.83
CA GLN A 29 29.90 7.68 -33.17
C GLN A 29 30.24 7.73 -31.67
N ALA A 30 30.33 8.95 -31.14
CA ALA A 30 30.50 9.20 -29.73
C ALA A 30 29.42 8.46 -28.95
N THR A 31 29.83 7.53 -28.11
CA THR A 31 28.98 6.84 -27.13
C THR A 31 28.37 7.90 -26.19
N GLN A 32 27.08 8.16 -26.33
CA GLN A 32 26.32 8.89 -25.32
C GLN A 32 26.35 8.06 -24.03
N PRO A 33 26.60 8.70 -22.88
CA PRO A 33 26.49 8.01 -21.59
C PRO A 33 25.06 7.51 -21.39
N PRO A 34 24.86 6.39 -20.69
CA PRO A 34 23.53 5.85 -20.46
C PRO A 34 22.66 6.88 -19.76
N GLN A 35 21.62 7.33 -20.43
CA GLN A 35 20.59 8.14 -19.82
C GLN A 35 19.84 7.24 -18.82
N SER A 36 20.06 7.47 -17.52
CA SER A 36 19.21 6.96 -16.47
C SER A 36 17.85 7.68 -16.55
N GLN A 37 17.03 7.24 -17.48
CA GLN A 37 15.61 7.59 -17.48
C GLN A 37 14.97 6.77 -16.37
N ILE A 38 14.52 7.44 -15.33
CA ILE A 38 13.54 6.88 -14.39
C ILE A 38 12.38 6.35 -15.25
N ARG A 39 12.22 5.03 -15.24
CA ARG A 39 11.21 4.31 -16.03
C ARG A 39 9.83 4.55 -15.43
N THR A 40 9.18 5.64 -15.79
CA THR A 40 7.80 5.95 -15.40
C THR A 40 6.73 5.23 -16.22
N GLN A 41 7.06 4.18 -17.00
CA GLN A 41 6.06 3.45 -17.83
C GLN A 41 6.29 1.94 -17.98
N GLN A 42 7.13 1.32 -17.16
CA GLN A 42 7.12 -0.14 -17.04
C GLN A 42 6.72 -0.48 -15.61
N ALA A 43 5.76 -1.40 -15.45
CA ALA A 43 5.45 -1.98 -14.16
C ALA A 43 6.76 -2.33 -13.43
N PRO A 44 6.93 -1.99 -12.16
CA PRO A 44 8.15 -2.28 -11.43
C PRO A 44 8.44 -3.78 -11.53
N GLN A 45 9.66 -4.14 -11.88
CA GLN A 45 10.10 -5.54 -11.94
C GLN A 45 10.22 -6.15 -10.52
N SER A 46 9.97 -5.36 -9.49
CA SER A 46 10.00 -5.73 -8.08
C SER A 46 8.97 -4.90 -7.30
N ASN A 47 8.33 -5.51 -6.31
CA ASN A 47 7.43 -4.81 -5.39
C ASN A 47 8.18 -3.93 -4.36
N VAL A 48 9.50 -3.92 -4.39
CA VAL A 48 10.34 -3.04 -3.55
C VAL A 48 11.27 -2.27 -4.47
N VAL A 49 11.20 -0.95 -4.36
CA VAL A 49 11.99 -0.01 -5.17
C VAL A 49 12.79 0.88 -4.22
N VAL A 50 14.10 0.93 -4.42
CA VAL A 50 15.01 1.84 -3.70
C VAL A 50 15.56 2.81 -4.72
N ASP A 51 15.19 4.08 -4.61
CA ASP A 51 15.58 5.08 -5.62
C ASP A 51 15.59 6.50 -5.05
N GLY A 52 16.23 7.43 -5.79
CA GLY A 52 16.16 8.87 -5.58
C GLY A 52 15.34 9.54 -6.69
N SER A 53 14.54 10.52 -6.33
CA SER A 53 13.61 11.18 -7.26
C SER A 53 14.05 12.62 -7.58
N GLU A 54 14.20 12.95 -8.88
CA GLU A 54 14.47 14.34 -9.30
C GLU A 54 13.34 15.28 -8.88
N ALA A 55 12.09 14.80 -8.87
CA ALA A 55 10.95 15.58 -8.41
C ALA A 55 11.01 15.85 -6.90
N MET A 56 11.38 14.84 -6.10
CA MET A 56 11.58 14.99 -4.67
C MET A 56 12.75 15.92 -4.37
N PHE A 57 13.90 15.70 -5.02
CA PHE A 57 15.06 16.59 -4.92
C PHE A 57 14.71 18.04 -5.24
N THR A 58 14.00 18.28 -6.36
CA THR A 58 13.57 19.64 -6.74
C THR A 58 12.64 20.26 -5.70
N THR A 59 11.70 19.48 -5.17
CA THR A 59 10.80 19.93 -4.11
C THR A 59 11.57 20.31 -2.85
N MET A 60 12.56 19.52 -2.45
CA MET A 60 13.41 19.82 -1.30
C MET A 60 14.31 21.04 -1.54
N CYS A 61 14.86 21.18 -2.75
CA CYS A 61 15.60 22.40 -3.14
C CYS A 61 14.72 23.65 -3.04
N ALA A 62 13.49 23.56 -3.55
CA ALA A 62 12.52 24.66 -3.50
C ALA A 62 12.17 25.05 -2.05
N LEU A 63 11.94 24.07 -1.18
CA LEU A 63 11.69 24.32 0.24
C LEU A 63 12.85 25.04 0.92
N LEU A 64 14.08 24.58 0.70
CA LEU A 64 15.27 25.21 1.29
C LEU A 64 15.50 26.61 0.73
N ALA A 65 15.28 26.85 -0.58
CA ALA A 65 15.36 28.18 -1.21
C ALA A 65 14.26 29.14 -0.71
N ALA A 66 13.10 28.59 -0.33
CA ALA A 66 12.02 29.37 0.27
C ALA A 66 12.27 29.76 1.73
N GLY A 67 13.32 29.19 2.36
CA GLY A 67 13.68 29.47 3.75
C GLY A 67 13.08 28.48 4.75
N PHE A 68 12.63 27.31 4.30
CA PHE A 68 12.20 26.27 5.22
C PHE A 68 13.35 25.81 6.12
N GLU A 69 13.18 26.03 7.38
CA GLU A 69 14.04 25.48 8.43
C GLU A 69 13.19 24.56 9.30
N ALA A 70 13.22 23.26 9.03
CA ALA A 70 12.85 22.33 10.09
C ALA A 70 13.80 22.59 11.24
N ASN A 71 13.30 22.76 12.46
CA ASN A 71 14.09 22.76 13.70
C ASN A 71 14.73 21.39 13.92
N VAL A 72 15.46 20.91 12.91
CA VAL A 72 16.29 19.74 13.00
C VAL A 72 17.51 20.19 13.76
N SER A 73 17.70 19.67 14.96
CA SER A 73 18.93 19.91 15.73
C SER A 73 20.14 19.79 14.79
N SER A 74 21.11 20.66 14.92
CA SER A 74 22.34 20.66 14.10
C SER A 74 23.04 19.28 14.03
N ALA A 75 22.77 18.40 14.99
CA ALA A 75 23.18 17.00 15.02
C ALA A 75 22.64 16.14 13.84
N GLY A 76 21.61 16.61 13.13
CA GLY A 76 21.05 15.92 11.96
C GLY A 76 21.58 16.38 10.60
N TRP A 77 22.54 17.29 10.58
CA TRP A 77 23.04 17.88 9.35
C TRP A 77 24.26 17.13 8.82
N THR A 78 24.13 16.53 7.63
CA THR A 78 25.29 16.07 6.88
C THR A 78 26.02 17.27 6.30
N PRO A 79 27.35 17.19 6.05
CA PRO A 79 28.09 18.25 5.36
C PRO A 79 27.46 18.62 4.01
N TYR A 80 26.97 17.62 3.28
CA TYR A 80 26.27 17.80 2.02
C TYR A 80 25.01 18.66 2.17
N ARG A 81 24.15 18.35 3.14
CA ARG A 81 22.91 19.11 3.38
C ARG A 81 23.22 20.54 3.78
N ALA A 82 24.22 20.76 4.64
CA ALA A 82 24.63 22.09 5.06
C ALA A 82 25.11 22.94 3.88
N GLN A 83 25.95 22.36 3.01
CA GLN A 83 26.43 23.02 1.79
C GLN A 83 25.31 23.34 0.81
N MET A 84 24.40 22.40 0.61
CA MET A 84 23.26 22.61 -0.28
C MET A 84 22.32 23.69 0.25
N ARG A 85 22.02 23.68 1.55
CA ARG A 85 21.21 24.73 2.18
C ARG A 85 21.82 26.11 1.95
N ASP A 86 23.11 26.29 2.25
CA ASP A 86 23.80 27.57 2.06
C ASP A 86 23.67 28.04 0.62
N LYS A 87 23.95 27.18 -0.36
CA LYS A 87 23.81 27.49 -1.78
C LYS A 87 22.37 27.88 -2.17
N LEU A 88 21.36 27.16 -1.69
CA LEU A 88 19.96 27.34 -2.09
C LEU A 88 19.33 28.59 -1.46
N GLN A 89 19.69 28.92 -0.21
CA GLN A 89 19.18 30.11 0.47
C GLN A 89 19.62 31.44 -0.17
N HIS A 90 20.76 31.43 -0.86
CA HIS A 90 21.30 32.59 -1.58
C HIS A 90 20.84 32.69 -3.03
N GLN A 91 19.93 31.82 -3.48
CA GLN A 91 19.34 31.94 -4.82
C GLN A 91 18.44 33.16 -4.90
N GLU A 92 18.47 33.83 -6.06
CA GLU A 92 17.68 35.03 -6.38
C GLU A 92 17.00 34.85 -7.74
N GLY A 93 15.95 35.60 -7.98
CA GLY A 93 15.25 35.64 -9.25
C GLY A 93 13.73 35.65 -9.11
N PRO A 94 13.01 35.99 -10.16
CA PRO A 94 11.55 36.09 -10.15
C PRO A 94 10.85 34.78 -9.73
N ALA A 95 11.37 33.60 -10.15
CA ALA A 95 10.79 32.34 -9.76
C ALA A 95 11.07 32.01 -8.27
N VAL A 96 12.23 32.40 -7.75
CA VAL A 96 12.54 32.27 -6.31
C VAL A 96 11.65 33.18 -5.47
N ASP A 97 11.41 34.41 -5.92
CA ASP A 97 10.52 35.35 -5.23
C ASP A 97 9.06 34.83 -5.21
N ALA A 98 8.57 34.31 -6.34
CA ALA A 98 7.27 33.68 -6.43
C ALA A 98 7.16 32.45 -5.51
N LEU A 99 8.20 31.63 -5.47
CA LEU A 99 8.31 30.48 -4.59
C LEU A 99 8.26 30.88 -3.10
N ARG A 100 9.03 31.90 -2.69
CA ARG A 100 9.02 32.44 -1.33
C ARG A 100 7.66 33.03 -0.94
N GLN A 101 7.00 33.69 -1.88
CA GLN A 101 5.65 34.20 -1.66
C GLN A 101 4.65 33.06 -1.49
N TYR A 102 4.70 32.06 -2.37
CA TYR A 102 3.84 30.89 -2.28
C TYR A 102 4.03 30.13 -0.96
N TYR A 103 5.30 29.92 -0.55
CA TYR A 103 5.64 29.26 0.71
C TYR A 103 5.02 29.99 1.91
N ARG A 104 5.16 31.32 2.02
CA ARG A 104 4.57 32.13 3.10
C ARG A 104 3.04 32.05 3.15
N GLN A 105 2.38 31.93 2.00
CA GLN A 105 0.91 31.81 1.92
C GLN A 105 0.41 30.44 2.40
N HIS A 106 1.26 29.41 2.33
CA HIS A 106 0.93 28.02 2.69
C HIS A 106 1.67 27.54 3.94
N GLU A 107 2.29 28.44 4.67
CA GLU A 107 3.06 28.12 5.86
C GLU A 107 2.17 27.54 6.97
N LEU A 108 2.66 26.49 7.62
CA LEU A 108 2.05 25.86 8.78
C LEU A 108 2.91 26.10 10.02
N ARG A 109 2.27 26.17 11.18
CA ARG A 109 2.97 26.37 12.46
C ARG A 109 3.88 25.18 12.82
N ASP A 110 3.46 23.99 12.44
CA ASP A 110 4.23 22.76 12.70
C ASP A 110 5.13 22.47 11.49
N ALA A 111 6.44 22.47 11.75
CA ALA A 111 7.46 22.24 10.71
C ALA A 111 7.42 20.80 10.18
N GLY A 112 7.04 19.83 11.02
CA GLY A 112 6.91 18.42 10.62
C GLY A 112 5.77 18.23 9.61
N THR A 113 4.59 18.78 9.92
CA THR A 113 3.42 18.78 9.02
C THR A 113 3.74 19.53 7.72
N MET A 114 4.47 20.66 7.82
CA MET A 114 4.90 21.41 6.65
C MET A 114 5.80 20.58 5.73
N LEU A 115 6.84 19.95 6.29
CA LEU A 115 7.73 19.06 5.53
C LEU A 115 6.95 17.89 4.92
N SER A 116 6.10 17.25 5.70
CA SER A 116 5.25 16.15 5.30
C SER A 116 4.43 16.49 4.05
N ARG A 117 3.80 17.65 4.01
CA ARG A 117 3.00 18.15 2.88
C ARG A 117 3.80 18.19 1.57
N TYR A 118 5.01 18.73 1.61
CA TYR A 118 5.86 18.81 0.42
C TYR A 118 6.50 17.46 0.04
N LEU A 119 6.80 16.61 1.01
CA LEU A 119 7.23 15.24 0.72
C LEU A 119 6.13 14.46 -0.02
N TRP A 120 4.87 14.62 0.41
CA TRP A 120 3.74 14.05 -0.32
C TRP A 120 3.66 14.56 -1.75
N PHE A 121 3.80 15.87 -1.94
CA PHE A 121 3.83 16.45 -3.26
C PHE A 121 4.94 15.85 -4.12
N GLY A 122 6.16 15.77 -3.59
CA GLY A 122 7.30 15.17 -4.30
C GLY A 122 7.09 13.70 -4.68
N LEU A 123 6.44 12.91 -3.80
CA LEU A 123 6.12 11.49 -4.06
C LEU A 123 5.12 11.29 -5.20
N VAL A 124 4.10 12.15 -5.29
CA VAL A 124 3.04 12.02 -6.31
C VAL A 124 3.31 12.89 -7.55
N SER A 125 4.40 13.64 -7.57
CA SER A 125 4.80 14.44 -8.73
C SER A 125 5.36 13.58 -9.85
N GLY A 126 4.92 13.86 -11.06
CA GLY A 126 5.49 13.32 -12.28
C GLY A 126 6.84 13.94 -12.61
N PRO A 127 7.41 13.60 -13.76
CA PRO A 127 8.77 13.98 -14.13
C PRO A 127 8.94 15.48 -14.36
N ALA A 128 10.16 15.97 -14.11
CA ALA A 128 10.59 17.32 -14.48
C ALA A 128 10.49 17.52 -16.01
N PRO A 129 10.26 18.74 -16.51
CA PRO A 129 10.13 19.97 -15.74
C PRO A 129 8.69 20.33 -15.31
N LYS A 130 7.71 19.52 -15.68
CA LYS A 130 6.29 19.87 -15.50
C LYS A 130 5.74 19.53 -14.12
N PHE A 131 6.28 18.54 -13.45
CA PHE A 131 5.83 18.08 -12.12
C PHE A 131 4.30 17.89 -12.02
N GLN A 132 3.68 17.42 -13.12
CA GLN A 132 2.26 17.10 -13.13
C GLN A 132 1.99 15.96 -12.16
N LEU A 133 0.93 16.11 -11.35
CA LEU A 133 0.58 15.08 -10.37
C LEU A 133 0.18 13.79 -11.09
N SER A 134 0.70 12.66 -10.62
CA SER A 134 0.50 11.34 -11.22
C SER A 134 -0.84 10.69 -10.83
N LEU A 135 -1.48 11.19 -9.77
CA LEU A 135 -2.78 10.75 -9.29
C LEU A 135 -3.87 11.69 -9.76
N ARG A 136 -5.10 11.18 -9.87
CA ARG A 136 -6.27 12.01 -10.15
C ARG A 136 -6.59 12.88 -8.93
N ARG A 137 -7.31 13.98 -9.15
CA ARG A 137 -7.64 14.96 -8.09
C ARG A 137 -8.38 14.32 -6.89
N ASP A 138 -9.24 13.36 -7.15
CA ASP A 138 -10.00 12.62 -6.15
C ASP A 138 -9.18 11.58 -5.36
N GLU A 139 -8.01 11.20 -5.89
CA GLU A 139 -7.05 10.29 -5.26
C GLU A 139 -5.93 11.03 -4.52
N LEU A 140 -5.82 12.35 -4.76
CA LEU A 140 -4.78 13.15 -4.13
C LEU A 140 -5.02 13.33 -2.64
N PRO A 141 -3.97 13.20 -1.85
CA PRO A 141 -4.02 13.56 -0.45
C PRO A 141 -4.45 15.03 -0.24
N PRO A 142 -5.31 15.35 0.78
CA PRO A 142 -5.73 16.73 1.08
C PRO A 142 -4.57 17.73 1.24
N GLU A 143 -3.39 17.28 1.74
CA GLU A 143 -2.19 18.11 1.87
C GLU A 143 -1.61 18.49 0.51
N VAL A 144 -1.68 17.58 -0.48
CA VAL A 144 -1.27 17.88 -1.86
C VAL A 144 -2.31 18.80 -2.52
N LEU A 145 -3.59 18.56 -2.26
CA LEU A 145 -4.66 19.45 -2.72
C LEU A 145 -4.50 20.87 -2.17
N ALA A 146 -4.00 21.02 -0.94
CA ALA A 146 -3.69 22.32 -0.35
C ALA A 146 -2.51 23.03 -1.03
N LEU A 147 -1.74 22.35 -1.88
CA LEU A 147 -0.64 22.91 -2.68
C LEU A 147 -1.07 23.16 -4.15
N GLU A 148 -2.33 23.53 -4.40
CA GLU A 148 -2.79 23.85 -5.75
C GLU A 148 -1.93 24.96 -6.39
N GLY A 149 -1.51 24.75 -7.64
CA GLY A 149 -0.61 25.66 -8.35
C GLY A 149 0.88 25.49 -8.06
N PHE A 150 1.28 24.66 -7.08
CA PHE A 150 2.69 24.48 -6.76
C PHE A 150 3.50 23.84 -7.89
N SER A 151 2.90 22.99 -8.73
CA SER A 151 3.56 22.42 -9.91
C SER A 151 4.10 23.48 -10.86
N ASP A 152 3.34 24.56 -11.09
CA ASP A 152 3.76 25.65 -11.98
C ASP A 152 4.88 26.47 -11.34
N ILE A 153 4.79 26.75 -10.04
CA ILE A 153 5.84 27.44 -9.27
C ILE A 153 7.14 26.60 -9.29
N LEU A 154 7.02 25.30 -9.06
CA LEU A 154 8.17 24.39 -9.05
C LEU A 154 8.80 24.28 -10.44
N SER A 155 7.99 24.25 -11.50
CA SER A 155 8.46 24.23 -12.89
C SER A 155 9.24 25.50 -13.25
N ALA A 156 8.73 26.69 -12.89
CA ALA A 156 9.43 27.95 -13.10
C ALA A 156 10.75 28.02 -12.34
N TYR A 157 10.74 27.60 -11.06
CA TYR A 157 11.94 27.49 -10.23
C TYR A 157 12.98 26.53 -10.82
N TYR A 158 12.55 25.37 -11.29
CA TYR A 158 13.40 24.34 -11.89
C TYR A 158 14.16 24.87 -13.11
N GLU A 159 13.48 25.57 -14.00
CA GLU A 159 14.08 26.12 -15.22
C GLU A 159 15.00 27.31 -14.92
N GLU A 160 14.53 28.28 -14.12
CA GLU A 160 15.31 29.49 -13.79
C GLU A 160 16.60 29.17 -13.03
N GLN A 161 16.53 28.28 -12.05
CA GLN A 161 17.67 27.94 -11.20
C GLN A 161 18.50 26.77 -11.75
N HIS A 162 18.20 26.31 -12.97
CA HIS A 162 18.94 25.22 -13.65
C HIS A 162 19.05 23.94 -12.81
N ILE A 163 17.97 23.58 -12.10
CA ILE A 163 17.96 22.46 -11.16
C ILE A 163 18.33 21.13 -11.84
N ARG A 164 18.04 20.96 -13.14
CA ARG A 164 18.50 19.80 -13.91
C ARG A 164 20.01 19.61 -13.88
N GLN A 165 20.76 20.71 -13.98
CA GLN A 165 22.23 20.63 -13.92
C GLN A 165 22.70 20.27 -12.51
N LEU A 166 22.04 20.85 -11.51
CA LEU A 166 22.31 20.55 -10.11
C LEU A 166 22.01 19.09 -9.79
N TRP A 167 20.87 18.56 -10.25
CA TRP A 167 20.50 17.16 -10.11
C TRP A 167 21.58 16.23 -10.68
N ARG A 168 22.04 16.49 -11.90
CA ARG A 168 23.11 15.69 -12.52
C ARG A 168 24.42 15.71 -11.72
N GLN A 169 24.73 16.84 -11.08
CA GLN A 169 25.93 16.95 -10.26
C GLN A 169 25.83 16.13 -8.96
N VAL A 170 24.64 16.00 -8.39
CA VAL A 170 24.42 15.30 -7.12
C VAL A 170 24.03 13.84 -7.29
N GLN A 171 23.63 13.39 -8.48
CA GLN A 171 23.28 11.99 -8.76
C GLN A 171 24.30 10.97 -8.21
N PRO A 172 25.62 11.16 -8.33
CA PRO A 172 26.60 10.23 -7.75
C PRO A 172 26.44 10.05 -6.24
N ILE A 173 26.00 11.10 -5.52
CA ILE A 173 25.76 11.03 -4.07
C ILE A 173 24.55 10.12 -3.83
N TYR A 174 23.44 10.31 -4.57
CA TYR A 174 22.26 9.46 -4.45
C TYR A 174 22.56 8.01 -4.79
N THR A 175 23.30 7.76 -5.86
CA THR A 175 23.73 6.40 -6.24
C THR A 175 24.52 5.75 -5.11
N HIS A 176 25.47 6.45 -4.54
CA HIS A 176 26.26 5.95 -3.42
C HIS A 176 25.38 5.62 -2.19
N GLU A 177 24.47 6.52 -1.80
CA GLU A 177 23.58 6.30 -0.67
C GLU A 177 22.65 5.09 -0.90
N ILE A 178 22.12 4.93 -2.13
CA ILE A 178 21.29 3.79 -2.51
C ILE A 178 22.09 2.49 -2.40
N GLU A 179 23.32 2.45 -2.93
CA GLU A 179 24.20 1.28 -2.88
C GLU A 179 24.49 0.87 -1.43
N GLN A 180 24.75 1.83 -0.55
CA GLN A 180 25.03 1.57 0.87
C GLN A 180 23.81 0.99 1.62
N MET A 181 22.59 1.35 1.20
CA MET A 181 21.36 0.87 1.83
C MET A 181 20.87 -0.47 1.28
N HIS A 182 21.30 -0.84 0.09
CA HIS A 182 20.77 -1.99 -0.65
C HIS A 182 20.75 -3.27 0.18
N ASP A 183 21.87 -3.63 0.78
CA ASP A 183 22.00 -4.89 1.52
C ASP A 183 21.15 -4.92 2.78
N ALA A 184 21.07 -3.80 3.50
CA ALA A 184 20.23 -3.69 4.70
C ALA A 184 18.75 -3.83 4.36
N ILE A 185 18.30 -3.18 3.27
CA ILE A 185 16.91 -3.26 2.81
C ILE A 185 16.61 -4.66 2.27
N ALA A 186 17.49 -5.23 1.47
CA ALA A 186 17.35 -6.60 0.97
C ALA A 186 17.23 -7.62 2.12
N GLN A 187 18.02 -7.46 3.18
CA GLN A 187 17.95 -8.29 4.38
C GLN A 187 16.60 -8.13 5.12
N ILE A 188 16.08 -6.91 5.24
CA ILE A 188 14.76 -6.65 5.84
C ILE A 188 13.68 -7.35 5.04
N VAL A 189 13.69 -7.20 3.71
CA VAL A 189 12.73 -7.83 2.79
C VAL A 189 12.81 -9.35 2.93
N PHE A 190 14.00 -9.92 2.81
CA PHE A 190 14.23 -11.38 2.88
C PHE A 190 13.75 -11.98 4.20
N VAL A 191 14.12 -11.38 5.33
CA VAL A 191 13.74 -11.90 6.65
C VAL A 191 12.23 -11.78 6.88
N SER A 192 11.62 -10.65 6.50
CA SER A 192 10.19 -10.41 6.72
C SER A 192 9.32 -11.31 5.84
N THR A 193 9.63 -11.39 4.54
CA THR A 193 8.89 -12.25 3.59
C THR A 193 9.09 -13.73 3.91
N GLY A 194 10.31 -14.11 4.29
CA GLY A 194 10.64 -15.48 4.70
C GLY A 194 9.88 -15.91 5.95
N TYR A 195 9.83 -15.08 7.00
CA TYR A 195 9.04 -15.37 8.19
C TYR A 195 7.56 -15.51 7.88
N LEU A 196 7.00 -14.56 7.13
CA LEU A 196 5.58 -14.55 6.76
C LEU A 196 5.22 -15.56 5.67
N ARG A 197 6.22 -16.24 5.06
CA ARG A 197 6.06 -17.14 3.91
C ARG A 197 5.25 -16.48 2.80
N GLN A 198 5.48 -15.19 2.59
CA GLN A 198 4.77 -14.37 1.62
C GLN A 198 5.68 -14.06 0.44
N ILE A 199 5.27 -14.50 -0.73
CA ILE A 199 5.96 -14.18 -1.98
C ILE A 199 5.49 -12.79 -2.43
N LEU A 200 6.43 -11.92 -2.74
CA LEU A 200 6.16 -10.67 -3.42
C LEU A 200 5.88 -11.01 -4.90
N ASP A 201 4.67 -10.72 -5.35
CA ASP A 201 4.27 -10.95 -6.74
C ASP A 201 4.48 -9.67 -7.54
N PRO A 202 5.40 -9.66 -8.52
CA PRO A 202 5.62 -8.47 -9.37
C PRO A 202 4.38 -8.03 -10.16
N SER A 203 3.38 -8.91 -10.30
CA SER A 203 2.09 -8.56 -10.90
C SER A 203 1.13 -7.85 -9.94
N ASP A 204 1.44 -7.80 -8.65
CA ASP A 204 0.71 -6.99 -7.68
C ASP A 204 1.03 -5.51 -7.96
N ALA A 205 -0.01 -4.69 -8.14
CA ALA A 205 0.16 -3.25 -8.35
C ALA A 205 0.78 -2.52 -7.15
N ARG A 206 0.80 -3.16 -5.96
CA ARG A 206 1.34 -2.61 -4.72
C ARG A 206 2.86 -2.56 -4.75
N THR A 207 3.42 -1.42 -4.36
CA THR A 207 4.87 -1.22 -4.31
C THR A 207 5.27 -0.58 -2.99
N PHE A 208 6.38 -1.05 -2.43
CA PHE A 208 7.07 -0.42 -1.31
C PHE A 208 8.24 0.40 -1.84
N PHE A 209 8.15 1.72 -1.69
CA PHE A 209 9.18 2.65 -2.13
C PHE A 209 10.06 3.04 -0.95
N VAL A 210 11.37 2.89 -1.11
CA VAL A 210 12.38 3.49 -0.24
C VAL A 210 13.01 4.64 -1.01
N VAL A 211 12.58 5.85 -0.71
CA VAL A 211 13.03 7.08 -1.39
C VAL A 211 14.19 7.67 -0.61
N ILE A 212 15.31 7.78 -1.27
CA ILE A 212 16.51 8.40 -0.69
C ILE A 212 16.52 9.88 -1.01
N GLU A 213 16.48 10.71 0.05
CA GLU A 213 16.48 12.17 -0.09
C GLU A 213 17.38 12.81 0.99
N PRO A 214 18.68 13.02 0.69
CA PRO A 214 19.65 13.54 1.66
C PRO A 214 19.32 14.92 2.22
N LEU A 215 18.47 15.70 1.53
CA LEU A 215 18.09 17.04 1.98
C LEU A 215 17.01 17.05 3.05
N VAL A 216 16.32 15.92 3.27
CA VAL A 216 15.24 15.84 4.27
C VAL A 216 15.74 15.87 5.72
N GLY A 217 17.02 15.61 5.95
CA GLY A 217 17.61 15.49 7.28
C GLY A 217 17.31 14.15 7.94
N ARG A 218 17.53 14.02 9.25
CA ARG A 218 17.33 12.76 9.98
C ARG A 218 15.85 12.39 10.24
N ILE A 219 14.94 13.06 9.58
CA ILE A 219 13.52 12.78 9.72
C ILE A 219 13.14 11.64 8.76
N THR A 220 12.71 10.53 9.32
CA THR A 220 12.12 9.44 8.54
C THR A 220 10.64 9.70 8.38
N ASN A 221 10.16 9.69 7.14
CA ASN A 221 8.77 9.86 6.82
C ASN A 221 8.22 8.60 6.18
N VAL A 222 7.14 8.08 6.71
CA VAL A 222 6.40 6.94 6.13
C VAL A 222 5.09 7.47 5.57
N ARG A 223 4.75 7.05 4.35
CA ARG A 223 3.56 7.52 3.63
C ARG A 223 2.89 6.39 2.88
N ASN A 224 1.58 6.45 2.83
CA ASN A 224 0.77 5.56 2.01
C ASN A 224 0.08 6.39 0.93
N PHE A 225 0.11 5.96 -0.32
CA PHE A 225 -0.62 6.61 -1.41
C PHE A 225 -1.20 5.56 -2.34
N GLY A 226 -2.53 5.57 -2.46
CA GLY A 226 -3.23 4.44 -3.08
C GLY A 226 -2.86 3.13 -2.39
N ASP A 227 -2.47 2.13 -3.16
CA ASP A 227 -2.00 0.84 -2.65
C ASP A 227 -0.49 0.81 -2.37
N HIS A 228 0.22 1.92 -2.54
CA HIS A 228 1.67 2.01 -2.37
C HIS A 228 2.04 2.50 -0.98
N TYR A 229 3.21 2.06 -0.53
CA TYR A 229 3.87 2.54 0.69
C TYR A 229 5.19 3.18 0.33
N ALA A 230 5.48 4.34 0.89
CA ALA A 230 6.75 5.01 0.72
C ALA A 230 7.37 5.36 2.06
N ILE A 231 8.67 5.13 2.18
CA ILE A 231 9.48 5.64 3.27
C ILE A 231 10.56 6.55 2.69
N VAL A 232 10.69 7.77 3.22
CA VAL A 232 11.70 8.74 2.80
C VAL A 232 12.82 8.77 3.83
N LEU A 233 14.04 8.50 3.39
CA LEU A 233 15.25 8.39 4.21
C LEU A 233 16.28 9.41 3.78
N SER A 234 17.02 9.96 4.75
CA SER A 234 18.04 11.00 4.48
C SER A 234 19.37 10.50 3.97
N GLY A 235 19.69 9.21 4.11
CA GLY A 235 20.98 8.65 3.72
C GLY A 235 21.42 7.46 4.55
N SER A 236 22.62 6.94 4.29
CA SER A 236 23.12 5.65 4.78
C SER A 236 23.82 5.69 6.13
N GLN A 237 24.15 6.85 6.68
CA GLN A 237 25.02 6.95 7.87
C GLN A 237 24.44 6.29 9.13
N ASP A 238 23.10 6.27 9.27
CA ASP A 238 22.41 5.54 10.34
C ASP A 238 21.10 5.02 9.75
N ILE A 239 21.16 3.90 9.02
CA ILE A 239 19.97 3.29 8.43
C ILE A 239 19.02 2.88 9.56
N PRO A 240 17.83 3.48 9.67
CA PRO A 240 16.88 3.14 10.72
C PRO A 240 16.19 1.81 10.40
N THR A 241 16.96 0.70 10.44
CA THR A 241 16.50 -0.64 10.01
C THR A 241 15.23 -1.10 10.71
N ASP A 242 15.02 -0.69 11.95
CA ASP A 242 13.79 -1.00 12.69
C ASP A 242 12.59 -0.26 12.11
N ILE A 243 12.76 1.02 11.74
CA ILE A 243 11.67 1.83 11.15
C ILE A 243 11.36 1.34 9.74
N VAL A 244 12.39 1.02 8.93
CA VAL A 244 12.19 0.45 7.59
C VAL A 244 11.48 -0.90 7.67
N ARG A 245 11.87 -1.76 8.62
CA ARG A 245 11.20 -3.06 8.85
C ARG A 245 9.76 -2.87 9.26
N HIS A 246 9.50 -1.96 10.18
CA HIS A 246 8.15 -1.62 10.64
C HIS A 246 7.25 -1.19 9.46
N ALA A 247 7.71 -0.22 8.66
CA ALA A 247 6.99 0.24 7.48
C ALA A 247 6.79 -0.89 6.44
N PHE A 248 7.79 -1.75 6.24
CA PHE A 248 7.68 -2.87 5.32
C PHE A 248 6.72 -3.95 5.83
N LEU A 249 6.67 -4.19 7.14
CA LEU A 249 5.68 -5.09 7.73
C LEU A 249 4.26 -4.54 7.59
N HIS A 250 4.05 -3.23 7.71
CA HIS A 250 2.76 -2.61 7.38
C HIS A 250 2.37 -2.85 5.92
N PHE A 251 3.28 -2.65 4.98
CA PHE A 251 3.04 -2.98 3.57
C PHE A 251 2.55 -4.42 3.37
N LEU A 252 3.08 -5.39 4.13
CA LEU A 252 2.70 -6.80 4.02
C LEU A 252 1.42 -7.16 4.78
N LEU A 253 1.18 -6.55 5.95
CA LEU A 253 0.20 -7.01 6.92
C LEU A 253 -1.08 -6.17 7.00
N ASP A 254 -1.04 -4.87 6.67
CA ASP A 254 -2.22 -3.99 6.74
C ASP A 254 -3.44 -4.49 5.95
N PRO A 255 -3.30 -5.15 4.80
CA PRO A 255 -4.45 -5.69 4.11
C PRO A 255 -5.16 -6.82 4.84
N LEU A 256 -4.50 -7.52 5.76
CA LEU A 256 -5.03 -8.74 6.37
C LEU A 256 -6.22 -8.46 7.31
N PRO A 257 -6.17 -7.52 8.25
CA PRO A 257 -7.33 -7.18 9.07
C PRO A 257 -8.55 -6.75 8.24
N LEU A 258 -8.33 -6.03 7.15
CA LEU A 258 -9.39 -5.61 6.23
C LEU A 258 -9.96 -6.80 5.46
N MET A 259 -9.10 -7.67 4.93
CA MET A 259 -9.49 -8.89 4.20
C MET A 259 -10.31 -9.85 5.08
N TYR A 260 -9.94 -9.94 6.36
CA TYR A 260 -10.56 -10.84 7.34
C TYR A 260 -11.35 -10.09 8.42
N ARG A 261 -11.92 -8.93 8.06
CA ARG A 261 -12.65 -8.04 8.98
C ARG A 261 -13.66 -8.77 9.85
N HIS A 262 -14.40 -9.73 9.28
CA HIS A 262 -15.40 -10.50 10.02
C HIS A 262 -14.82 -11.35 11.16
N VAL A 263 -13.56 -11.82 11.04
CA VAL A 263 -12.88 -12.58 12.14
C VAL A 263 -12.29 -11.61 13.14
N VAL A 264 -11.69 -10.51 12.65
CA VAL A 264 -11.06 -9.48 13.48
C VAL A 264 -12.08 -8.76 14.36
N ALA A 265 -13.25 -8.40 13.83
CA ALA A 265 -14.31 -7.68 14.52
C ALA A 265 -14.78 -8.36 15.82
N VAL A 266 -14.69 -9.69 15.89
CA VAL A 266 -15.03 -10.45 17.13
C VAL A 266 -14.14 -10.06 18.32
N LYS A 267 -12.93 -9.52 18.06
CA LYS A 267 -11.98 -9.14 19.11
C LYS A 267 -12.13 -7.68 19.58
N ARG A 268 -13.06 -6.93 18.99
CA ARG A 268 -13.30 -5.51 19.31
C ARG A 268 -13.50 -5.22 20.82
N PRO A 269 -14.16 -6.06 21.62
CA PRO A 269 -14.32 -5.78 23.07
C PRO A 269 -13.00 -5.61 23.84
N VAL A 270 -11.88 -6.16 23.35
CA VAL A 270 -10.56 -5.92 23.93
C VAL A 270 -10.07 -4.51 23.62
N PHE A 271 -10.40 -4.01 22.44
CA PHE A 271 -10.01 -2.68 21.99
C PHE A 271 -10.73 -1.55 22.75
N ASP A 272 -11.97 -1.72 23.16
CA ASP A 272 -12.77 -0.67 23.81
C ASP A 272 -12.06 -0.09 25.04
N LYS A 273 -11.32 -0.93 25.78
CA LYS A 273 -10.50 -0.45 26.91
C LYS A 273 -9.14 0.07 26.45
N ALA A 274 -8.51 -0.55 25.45
CA ALA A 274 -7.22 -0.13 24.90
C ALA A 274 -7.29 1.30 24.33
N ALA A 275 -8.39 1.66 23.69
CA ALA A 275 -8.63 3.00 23.15
C ALA A 275 -8.59 4.12 24.21
N LEU A 276 -8.76 3.78 25.49
CA LEU A 276 -8.64 4.72 26.61
C LEU A 276 -7.19 4.97 27.04
N ALA A 277 -6.22 4.21 26.53
CA ALA A 277 -4.83 4.36 26.93
C ALA A 277 -4.28 5.74 26.49
N PRO A 278 -3.67 6.50 27.44
CA PRO A 278 -3.21 7.86 27.14
C PRO A 278 -2.10 7.93 26.09
N ARG A 279 -1.27 6.88 25.99
CA ARG A 279 -0.14 6.79 25.05
C ARG A 279 -0.47 6.08 23.75
N LEU A 280 -1.65 5.47 23.64
CA LEU A 280 -2.06 4.91 22.35
C LEU A 280 -2.19 6.04 21.34
N ASP A 281 -1.62 5.80 20.16
CA ASP A 281 -1.71 6.73 19.04
C ASP A 281 -3.16 7.17 18.85
N PRO A 282 -3.45 8.49 18.89
CA PRO A 282 -4.79 9.01 18.69
C PRO A 282 -5.48 8.47 17.43
N GLU A 283 -4.70 8.17 16.42
CA GLU A 283 -5.14 7.66 15.13
C GLU A 283 -5.77 6.28 15.21
N LEU A 284 -5.20 5.47 16.06
CA LEU A 284 -5.64 4.09 16.24
C LEU A 284 -6.85 3.97 17.18
N LYS A 285 -7.23 5.07 17.89
CA LYS A 285 -8.30 5.00 18.89
C LYS A 285 -9.70 4.80 18.31
N ASP A 286 -9.88 5.20 17.06
CA ASP A 286 -11.18 5.12 16.39
C ASP A 286 -11.22 4.04 15.28
N ASP A 287 -10.07 3.47 14.92
CA ASP A 287 -9.92 2.49 13.83
C ASP A 287 -9.38 1.16 14.36
N PHE A 288 -10.30 0.23 14.60
CA PHE A 288 -9.93 -1.07 15.16
C PHE A 288 -9.12 -1.94 14.21
N GLU A 289 -9.38 -1.88 12.92
CA GLU A 289 -8.64 -2.65 11.92
C GLU A 289 -7.19 -2.18 11.82
N SER A 290 -6.96 -0.88 11.79
CA SER A 290 -5.61 -0.29 11.83
C SER A 290 -4.90 -0.57 13.16
N TYR A 291 -5.61 -0.50 14.28
CA TYR A 291 -5.09 -0.90 15.58
C TYR A 291 -4.66 -2.37 15.61
N PHE A 292 -5.49 -3.26 15.02
CA PHE A 292 -5.18 -4.68 14.95
C PHE A 292 -3.96 -4.94 14.05
N ALA A 293 -3.86 -4.23 12.92
CA ALA A 293 -2.70 -4.28 12.03
C ALA A 293 -1.43 -3.88 12.76
N GLU A 294 -1.43 -2.75 13.45
CA GLU A 294 -0.31 -2.24 14.24
C GLU A 294 0.14 -3.24 15.32
N CYS A 295 -0.81 -3.80 16.06
CA CYS A 295 -0.50 -4.83 17.05
C CYS A 295 0.10 -6.10 16.40
N THR A 296 -0.35 -6.44 15.18
CA THR A 296 0.20 -7.59 14.43
C THR A 296 1.62 -7.31 13.97
N VAL A 297 1.89 -6.11 13.42
CA VAL A 297 3.22 -5.68 13.02
C VAL A 297 4.18 -5.76 14.21
N ARG A 298 3.82 -5.16 15.36
CA ARG A 298 4.64 -5.20 16.58
C ARG A 298 4.90 -6.62 17.08
N ALA A 299 3.89 -7.49 17.03
CA ALA A 299 4.05 -8.88 17.43
C ALA A 299 5.02 -9.65 16.52
N VAL A 300 4.94 -9.42 15.20
CA VAL A 300 5.87 -10.00 14.22
C VAL A 300 7.28 -9.43 14.42
N GLU A 301 7.44 -8.14 14.67
CA GLU A 301 8.75 -7.55 14.99
C GLU A 301 9.41 -8.24 16.19
N LEU A 302 8.66 -8.50 17.26
CA LEU A 302 9.17 -9.22 18.44
C LEU A 302 9.62 -10.67 18.12
N LYS A 303 9.05 -11.29 17.07
CA LYS A 303 9.50 -12.60 16.56
C LYS A 303 10.79 -12.48 15.75
N LEU A 304 10.95 -11.41 14.98
CA LEU A 304 12.10 -11.19 14.12
C LEU A 304 13.33 -10.66 14.85
N LYS A 305 13.13 -9.97 15.98
CA LYS A 305 14.22 -9.41 16.78
C LYS A 305 14.92 -10.50 17.61
N LYS A 306 16.27 -10.47 17.61
CA LYS A 306 17.08 -11.29 18.53
C LYS A 306 17.00 -10.68 19.92
N MET A 307 16.16 -11.25 20.78
CA MET A 307 15.92 -10.80 22.14
C MET A 307 15.92 -11.98 23.09
N SER A 308 16.40 -11.78 24.31
CA SER A 308 16.21 -12.76 25.40
C SER A 308 14.73 -12.86 25.79
N PRO A 309 14.28 -13.95 26.42
CA PRO A 309 12.91 -14.07 26.89
C PRO A 309 12.48 -12.90 27.79
N GLY A 310 13.34 -12.47 28.71
CA GLY A 310 13.02 -11.36 29.63
C GLY A 310 12.89 -10.01 28.94
N GLU A 311 13.76 -9.70 27.95
CA GLU A 311 13.64 -8.47 27.14
C GLU A 311 12.34 -8.46 26.32
N ARG A 312 11.95 -9.62 25.80
CA ARG A 312 10.72 -9.79 25.02
C ARG A 312 9.48 -9.60 25.89
N ASP A 313 9.47 -10.20 27.10
CA ASP A 313 8.38 -10.01 28.06
C ASP A 313 8.27 -8.54 28.47
N ALA A 314 9.39 -7.88 28.76
CA ALA A 314 9.41 -6.46 29.08
C ALA A 314 8.95 -5.57 27.90
N ALA A 315 9.21 -5.98 26.66
CA ALA A 315 8.69 -5.27 25.48
C ALA A 315 7.18 -5.43 25.34
N MET A 316 6.64 -6.62 25.59
CA MET A 316 5.19 -6.85 25.62
C MET A 316 4.51 -6.13 26.77
N ASP A 317 5.14 -6.03 27.95
CA ASP A 317 4.63 -5.25 29.10
C ASP A 317 4.57 -3.76 28.77
N ARG A 318 5.58 -3.22 28.06
CA ARG A 318 5.55 -1.83 27.58
C ARG A 318 4.44 -1.62 26.54
N ALA A 319 4.28 -2.55 25.59
CA ALA A 319 3.19 -2.47 24.63
C ALA A 319 1.81 -2.47 25.32
N ASP A 320 1.61 -3.33 26.30
CA ASP A 320 0.40 -3.36 27.12
C ASP A 320 0.18 -2.02 27.85
N ALA A 321 1.21 -1.45 28.47
CA ALA A 321 1.13 -0.17 29.19
C ALA A 321 0.84 1.02 28.26
N ASP A 322 1.33 0.98 27.02
CA ASP A 322 1.11 2.01 26.01
C ASP A 322 -0.24 1.85 25.27
N GLY A 323 -0.98 0.76 25.52
CA GLY A 323 -2.31 0.51 24.96
C GLY A 323 -2.34 -0.49 23.80
N TYR A 324 -1.20 -1.03 23.36
CA TYR A 324 -1.13 -2.05 22.29
C TYR A 324 -1.35 -3.47 22.85
N VAL A 325 -2.48 -3.65 23.54
CA VAL A 325 -2.74 -4.85 24.35
C VAL A 325 -2.89 -6.14 23.56
N LEU A 326 -3.17 -6.07 22.24
CA LEU A 326 -3.26 -7.25 21.38
C LEU A 326 -1.89 -7.78 20.94
N VAL A 327 -0.78 -7.07 21.18
CA VAL A 327 0.57 -7.54 20.82
C VAL A 327 0.88 -8.87 21.48
N ARG A 328 0.63 -8.99 22.77
CA ARG A 328 0.91 -10.20 23.56
C ARG A 328 0.11 -11.43 23.08
N PRO A 329 -1.23 -11.41 22.98
CA PRO A 329 -1.99 -12.57 22.51
C PRO A 329 -1.70 -12.91 21.04
N ILE A 330 -1.44 -11.93 20.18
CA ILE A 330 -1.01 -12.19 18.80
C ILE A 330 0.36 -12.87 18.79
N PHE A 331 1.34 -12.37 19.56
CA PHE A 331 2.66 -12.98 19.67
C PHE A 331 2.58 -14.47 20.11
N VAL A 332 1.71 -14.78 21.06
CA VAL A 332 1.46 -16.18 21.51
C VAL A 332 0.80 -16.99 20.38
N ALA A 333 -0.18 -16.42 19.69
CA ALA A 333 -0.89 -17.09 18.59
C ALA A 333 0.05 -17.39 17.40
N LEU A 334 1.05 -16.54 17.14
CA LEU A 334 2.04 -16.73 16.09
C LEU A 334 2.86 -18.02 16.26
N ARG A 335 2.94 -18.60 17.47
CA ARG A 335 3.58 -19.89 17.68
C ARG A 335 2.95 -21.00 16.83
N LYS A 336 1.62 -21.02 16.70
CA LYS A 336 0.92 -21.97 15.84
C LYS A 336 1.23 -21.74 14.36
N PHE A 337 1.41 -20.48 13.97
CA PHE A 337 1.86 -20.14 12.62
C PHE A 337 3.26 -20.69 12.35
N GLU A 338 4.19 -20.55 13.28
CA GLU A 338 5.56 -21.07 13.16
C GLU A 338 5.61 -22.59 12.98
N GLU A 339 4.65 -23.31 13.58
CA GLU A 339 4.49 -24.77 13.49
C GLU A 339 3.68 -25.22 12.25
N SER A 340 3.18 -24.30 11.43
CA SER A 340 2.32 -24.55 10.25
C SER A 340 3.07 -24.29 8.94
N GLU A 341 2.51 -24.76 7.81
CA GLU A 341 3.10 -24.53 6.47
C GLU A 341 2.51 -23.33 5.69
N PRO A 342 1.23 -22.96 5.85
CA PRO A 342 0.61 -21.90 5.05
C PRO A 342 1.29 -20.54 5.23
N SER A 343 1.19 -19.68 4.21
CA SER A 343 1.61 -18.27 4.34
C SER A 343 0.76 -17.51 5.36
N MET A 344 1.31 -16.43 5.92
CA MET A 344 0.56 -15.56 6.86
C MET A 344 -0.76 -15.07 6.27
N ARG A 345 -0.80 -14.77 4.98
CA ARG A 345 -2.03 -14.35 4.31
C ARG A 345 -3.17 -15.36 4.47
N LEU A 346 -2.87 -16.66 4.38
CA LEU A 346 -3.87 -17.72 4.54
C LEU A 346 -4.11 -18.09 6.00
N PHE A 347 -3.07 -18.03 6.83
CA PHE A 347 -3.13 -18.43 8.23
C PHE A 347 -3.67 -17.35 9.18
N PHE A 348 -3.73 -16.09 8.74
CA PHE A 348 -4.13 -14.96 9.58
C PHE A 348 -5.45 -15.16 10.32
N PRO A 349 -6.53 -15.72 9.72
CA PRO A 349 -7.76 -16.02 10.46
C PRO A 349 -7.55 -16.93 11.67
N ASP A 350 -6.60 -17.87 11.59
CA ASP A 350 -6.32 -18.81 12.67
C ASP A 350 -5.52 -18.15 13.79
N VAL A 351 -4.63 -17.21 13.45
CA VAL A 351 -3.98 -16.33 14.45
C VAL A 351 -5.06 -15.58 15.24
N VAL A 352 -6.03 -14.96 14.55
CA VAL A 352 -7.11 -14.21 15.20
C VAL A 352 -7.99 -15.11 16.05
N ARG A 353 -8.38 -16.29 15.54
CA ARG A 353 -9.21 -17.25 16.29
C ARG A 353 -8.52 -17.80 17.53
N ALA A 354 -7.20 -17.94 17.50
CA ALA A 354 -6.41 -18.43 18.63
C ALA A 354 -6.40 -17.48 19.84
N ILE A 355 -6.79 -16.23 19.67
CA ILE A 355 -6.91 -15.25 20.75
C ILE A 355 -8.17 -15.57 21.57
N ASP A 356 -8.03 -15.94 22.84
CA ASP A 356 -9.16 -16.13 23.75
C ASP A 356 -9.74 -14.77 24.19
N LEU A 357 -10.89 -14.41 23.62
CA LEU A 357 -11.54 -13.13 23.89
C LEU A 357 -11.84 -12.93 25.37
N ASN A 358 -12.37 -13.95 26.05
CA ASN A 358 -12.78 -13.84 27.45
C ASN A 358 -11.58 -13.71 28.40
N ALA A 359 -10.51 -14.44 28.12
CA ALA A 359 -9.26 -14.32 28.86
C ALA A 359 -8.64 -12.94 28.67
N GLU A 360 -8.60 -12.44 27.41
CA GLU A 360 -8.02 -11.14 27.09
C GLU A 360 -8.83 -9.96 27.66
N VAL A 361 -10.16 -9.99 27.61
CA VAL A 361 -11.00 -8.96 28.23
C VAL A 361 -10.73 -8.89 29.74
N LYS A 362 -10.59 -10.04 30.42
CA LYS A 362 -10.23 -10.07 31.85
C LYS A 362 -8.82 -9.55 32.09
N ARG A 363 -7.84 -9.95 31.28
CA ARG A 363 -6.45 -9.50 31.40
C ARG A 363 -6.35 -7.98 31.23
N VAL A 364 -6.93 -7.45 30.15
CA VAL A 364 -6.88 -6.01 29.84
C VAL A 364 -7.59 -5.17 30.91
N ALA A 365 -8.62 -5.70 31.55
CA ALA A 365 -9.28 -5.02 32.67
C ALA A 365 -8.32 -4.71 33.84
N THR A 366 -7.24 -5.45 34.02
CA THR A 366 -6.25 -5.28 35.08
C THR A 366 -5.05 -4.41 34.71
N ILE A 367 -4.88 -4.09 33.42
CA ILE A 367 -3.74 -3.30 32.92
C ILE A 367 -3.87 -1.86 33.41
N LYS A 368 -2.79 -1.36 33.99
CA LYS A 368 -2.59 0.06 34.27
C LYS A 368 -1.84 0.69 33.11
N PHE A 369 -2.54 1.53 32.36
CA PHE A 369 -1.90 2.26 31.26
C PHE A 369 -0.92 3.30 31.77
N ALA A 370 0.14 3.53 31.02
CA ALA A 370 1.10 4.58 31.29
C ALA A 370 0.47 5.95 31.06
N GLU A 371 0.81 6.90 31.93
CA GLU A 371 0.37 8.29 31.77
C GLU A 371 0.95 8.92 30.50
N ALA A 372 0.24 9.90 29.93
CA ALA A 372 0.73 10.64 28.78
C ALA A 372 2.08 11.29 29.14
N THR A 373 3.12 10.96 28.43
CA THR A 373 4.40 11.69 28.55
C THR A 373 4.22 13.02 27.83
N VAL A 374 4.39 14.13 28.55
CA VAL A 374 4.61 15.44 27.95
C VAL A 374 6.04 15.44 27.39
N ALA A 375 6.25 14.82 26.25
CA ALA A 375 7.48 14.90 25.48
C ALA A 375 7.15 15.47 24.11
N PRO A 376 8.01 16.31 23.51
CA PRO A 376 7.77 16.78 22.15
C PRO A 376 7.67 15.57 21.24
N ALA A 377 6.65 15.57 20.40
CA ALA A 377 6.38 14.53 19.41
C ALA A 377 7.49 14.54 18.34
N GLU A 378 8.59 13.86 18.61
CA GLU A 378 9.54 13.45 17.57
C GLU A 378 9.03 12.14 16.96
N GLY A 379 8.35 12.23 15.82
CA GLY A 379 7.96 11.09 15.00
C GLY A 379 6.53 10.56 15.14
N ALA A 380 5.64 11.24 15.88
CA ALA A 380 4.22 10.93 15.78
C ALA A 380 3.64 11.47 14.47
N LEU A 381 2.99 10.61 13.71
CA LEU A 381 2.17 11.00 12.57
C LEU A 381 1.11 12.01 13.06
N SER A 382 0.86 13.10 12.31
CA SER A 382 -0.07 14.14 12.76
C SER A 382 -1.52 13.66 12.76
N ALA A 383 -2.38 14.31 13.59
CA ALA A 383 -3.83 14.05 13.62
C ALA A 383 -4.51 14.21 12.24
N GLU A 384 -3.90 14.98 11.33
CA GLU A 384 -4.35 15.13 9.94
C GLU A 384 -4.03 13.90 9.08
N GLU A 385 -2.94 13.20 9.32
CA GLU A 385 -2.59 11.94 8.66
C GLU A 385 -3.57 10.82 9.03
N SER A 386 -4.12 10.90 10.22
CA SER A 386 -5.15 10.00 10.75
C SER A 386 -6.50 10.19 10.09
N ALA A 387 -6.89 11.44 9.98
CA ALA A 387 -8.10 11.81 9.26
C ALA A 387 -8.05 11.30 7.81
N ARG A 388 -6.85 11.08 7.27
CA ARG A 388 -6.58 10.61 5.93
C ARG A 388 -6.67 9.12 5.70
N ARG A 389 -6.19 8.27 6.60
CA ARG A 389 -6.48 6.84 6.54
C ARG A 389 -7.99 6.60 6.49
N ARG A 390 -8.76 7.51 7.15
CA ARG A 390 -10.23 7.49 7.11
C ARG A 390 -10.82 7.93 5.76
N SER A 391 -10.19 8.84 5.03
CA SER A 391 -10.69 9.33 3.73
C SER A 391 -10.35 8.42 2.54
N LEU A 392 -9.45 7.45 2.71
CA LEU A 392 -9.12 6.42 1.73
C LEU A 392 -10.00 5.17 1.86
N GLN A 393 -10.89 5.12 2.85
CA GLN A 393 -11.98 4.14 2.86
C GLN A 393 -13.07 4.61 1.88
N PRO A 394 -13.59 3.73 1.02
CA PRO A 394 -14.70 4.10 0.16
C PRO A 394 -15.86 4.62 1.01
N THR A 395 -16.21 5.88 0.81
CA THR A 395 -17.15 6.70 1.60
C THR A 395 -18.62 6.28 1.42
N THR A 396 -18.92 5.00 1.35
CA THR A 396 -20.27 4.51 1.10
C THR A 396 -20.88 3.69 2.24
N VAL A 397 -20.23 3.61 3.39
CA VAL A 397 -20.86 3.06 4.59
C VAL A 397 -21.38 4.22 5.42
N PRO A 398 -22.69 4.33 5.67
CA PRO A 398 -23.20 5.32 6.61
C PRO A 398 -22.48 5.14 7.96
N ASN A 399 -22.21 6.23 8.65
CA ASN A 399 -21.63 6.22 10.00
C ASN A 399 -22.69 5.75 11.04
N ASP A 400 -23.35 4.65 10.72
CA ASP A 400 -24.42 4.02 11.50
C ASP A 400 -23.92 2.66 11.99
N PRO A 401 -23.57 2.55 13.27
CA PRO A 401 -23.04 1.32 13.85
C PRO A 401 -23.99 0.12 13.68
N GLU A 402 -25.31 0.36 13.67
CA GLU A 402 -26.31 -0.70 13.49
C GLU A 402 -26.32 -1.22 12.05
N ALA A 403 -26.23 -0.33 11.07
CA ALA A 403 -26.14 -0.71 9.66
C ALA A 403 -24.81 -1.42 9.35
N ILE A 404 -23.70 -0.94 9.90
CA ILE A 404 -22.38 -1.59 9.79
C ILE A 404 -22.43 -2.99 10.41
N GLY A 405 -23.00 -3.11 11.61
CA GLY A 405 -23.15 -4.40 12.28
C GLY A 405 -24.00 -5.38 11.47
N ALA A 406 -25.09 -4.91 10.86
CA ALA A 406 -25.96 -5.75 10.02
C ALA A 406 -25.27 -6.16 8.71
N LEU A 407 -24.48 -5.28 8.05
CA LEU A 407 -23.67 -5.64 6.88
C LEU A 407 -22.66 -6.75 7.23
N THR A 408 -21.92 -6.56 8.33
CA THR A 408 -20.93 -7.54 8.81
C THR A 408 -21.58 -8.88 9.16
N GLU A 409 -22.76 -8.85 9.80
CA GLU A 409 -23.52 -10.06 10.11
C GLU A 409 -23.96 -10.77 8.84
N GLY A 410 -24.46 -10.05 7.84
CA GLY A 410 -24.84 -10.61 6.54
C GLY A 410 -23.65 -11.30 5.85
N GLU A 411 -22.51 -10.64 5.78
CA GLU A 411 -21.28 -11.19 5.20
C GLU A 411 -20.80 -12.44 5.96
N ARG A 412 -20.87 -12.41 7.28
CA ARG A 412 -20.55 -13.57 8.13
C ARG A 412 -21.48 -14.75 7.83
N LYS A 413 -22.79 -14.49 7.67
CA LYS A 413 -23.77 -15.52 7.34
C LYS A 413 -23.57 -16.10 5.93
N ILE A 414 -23.10 -15.32 4.96
CA ILE A 414 -22.63 -15.84 3.67
C ILE A 414 -21.48 -16.83 3.84
N ALA A 415 -20.46 -16.45 4.63
CA ALA A 415 -19.30 -17.31 4.90
C ALA A 415 -19.70 -18.62 5.62
N GLU A 416 -20.73 -18.57 6.48
CA GLU A 416 -21.32 -19.73 7.17
C GLU A 416 -22.24 -20.56 6.26
N ARG A 417 -22.43 -20.20 4.99
CA ARG A 417 -23.39 -20.79 4.06
C ARG A 417 -24.83 -20.82 4.61
N ASN A 418 -25.20 -19.76 5.32
CA ASN A 418 -26.57 -19.55 5.83
C ASN A 418 -27.24 -18.38 5.08
N PRO A 419 -27.71 -18.60 3.84
CA PRO A 419 -28.22 -17.55 2.97
C PRO A 419 -29.45 -16.84 3.56
N ARG A 420 -30.34 -17.57 4.25
CA ARG A 420 -31.53 -16.99 4.87
C ARG A 420 -31.21 -15.96 5.95
N ALA A 421 -30.25 -16.26 6.82
CA ALA A 421 -29.83 -15.32 7.85
C ALA A 421 -29.05 -14.13 7.25
N ALA A 422 -28.25 -14.36 6.20
CA ALA A 422 -27.57 -13.31 5.46
C ALA A 422 -28.57 -12.36 4.80
N GLU A 423 -29.60 -12.89 4.16
CA GLU A 423 -30.66 -12.11 3.52
C GLU A 423 -31.35 -11.16 4.51
N VAL A 424 -31.76 -11.67 5.68
CA VAL A 424 -32.40 -10.85 6.72
C VAL A 424 -31.49 -9.69 7.14
N ALA A 425 -30.21 -9.95 7.30
CA ALA A 425 -29.25 -8.93 7.70
C ALA A 425 -29.09 -7.85 6.62
N PHE A 426 -28.94 -8.21 5.34
CA PHE A 426 -28.85 -7.24 4.25
C PHE A 426 -30.14 -6.48 4.01
N GLN A 427 -31.30 -7.13 4.12
CA GLN A 427 -32.61 -6.47 4.00
C GLN A 427 -32.82 -5.44 5.12
N LYS A 428 -32.36 -5.73 6.34
CA LYS A 428 -32.37 -4.76 7.45
C LYS A 428 -31.59 -3.49 7.11
N VAL A 429 -30.45 -3.63 6.43
CA VAL A 429 -29.66 -2.49 5.95
C VAL A 429 -30.41 -1.72 4.87
N LEU A 430 -30.93 -2.44 3.86
CA LEU A 430 -31.63 -1.82 2.72
C LEU A 430 -32.94 -1.15 3.10
N ALA A 431 -33.62 -1.59 4.15
CA ALA A 431 -34.80 -0.92 4.67
C ALA A 431 -34.51 0.52 5.14
N ARG A 432 -33.29 0.78 5.59
CA ARG A 432 -32.85 2.10 6.06
C ARG A 432 -31.99 2.85 5.03
N TYR A 433 -31.23 2.11 4.24
CA TYR A 433 -30.30 2.61 3.22
C TYR A 433 -30.56 1.86 1.88
N PRO A 434 -31.61 2.23 1.13
CA PRO A 434 -32.04 1.50 -0.08
C PRO A 434 -30.97 1.39 -1.18
N ASP A 435 -30.00 2.31 -1.21
CA ASP A 435 -28.94 2.35 -2.22
C ASP A 435 -27.59 1.82 -1.70
N GLN A 436 -27.59 1.10 -0.55
CA GLN A 436 -26.35 0.54 0.00
C GLN A 436 -25.84 -0.61 -0.87
N ILE A 437 -24.80 -0.32 -1.67
CA ILE A 437 -24.26 -1.24 -2.68
C ILE A 437 -23.70 -2.56 -2.11
N ARG A 438 -23.07 -2.52 -0.91
CA ARG A 438 -22.57 -3.74 -0.26
C ARG A 438 -23.68 -4.68 0.16
N ALA A 439 -24.82 -4.12 0.59
CA ALA A 439 -25.99 -4.93 0.94
C ALA A 439 -26.63 -5.55 -0.32
N TRP A 440 -26.74 -4.78 -1.41
CA TRP A 440 -27.19 -5.33 -2.70
C TRP A 440 -26.24 -6.42 -3.21
N TYR A 441 -24.94 -6.18 -3.18
CA TYR A 441 -23.96 -7.20 -3.57
C TYR A 441 -24.08 -8.47 -2.72
N GLY A 442 -24.26 -8.30 -1.40
CA GLY A 442 -24.55 -9.40 -0.48
C GLY A 442 -25.80 -10.19 -0.86
N LEU A 443 -26.89 -9.53 -1.27
CA LEU A 443 -28.11 -10.21 -1.76
C LEU A 443 -27.86 -10.96 -3.08
N GLY A 444 -27.03 -10.45 -3.97
CA GLY A 444 -26.56 -11.17 -5.16
C GLY A 444 -25.81 -12.46 -4.80
N MET A 445 -24.93 -12.39 -3.81
CA MET A 445 -24.22 -13.56 -3.29
C MET A 445 -25.16 -14.58 -2.62
N VAL A 446 -26.19 -14.10 -1.88
CA VAL A 446 -27.24 -14.96 -1.33
C VAL A 446 -27.96 -15.73 -2.45
N ALA A 447 -28.36 -15.02 -3.52
CA ALA A 447 -29.03 -15.63 -4.65
C ALA A 447 -28.18 -16.70 -5.36
N LEU A 448 -26.85 -16.47 -5.47
CA LEU A 448 -25.92 -17.47 -6.00
C LEU A 448 -25.83 -18.74 -5.12
N ILE A 449 -25.81 -18.57 -3.79
CA ILE A 449 -25.77 -19.69 -2.85
C ILE A 449 -27.06 -20.50 -2.90
N ASP A 450 -28.22 -19.83 -3.08
CA ASP A 450 -29.51 -20.44 -3.23
C ASP A 450 -29.77 -21.02 -4.63
N HIS A 451 -28.81 -20.91 -5.55
CA HIS A 451 -28.92 -21.30 -6.96
C HIS A 451 -30.07 -20.58 -7.70
N ASP A 452 -30.44 -19.38 -7.25
CA ASP A 452 -31.48 -18.54 -7.88
C ASP A 452 -30.81 -17.60 -8.92
N ALA A 453 -30.51 -18.16 -10.10
CA ALA A 453 -29.88 -17.42 -11.19
C ALA A 453 -30.71 -16.21 -11.68
N PRO A 454 -32.04 -16.28 -11.81
CA PRO A 454 -32.86 -15.13 -12.16
C PRO A 454 -32.70 -13.96 -11.18
N ARG A 455 -32.76 -14.24 -9.89
CA ARG A 455 -32.58 -13.24 -8.84
C ARG A 455 -31.17 -12.69 -8.82
N ALA A 456 -30.13 -13.55 -8.95
CA ALA A 456 -28.74 -13.13 -9.03
C ALA A 456 -28.52 -12.17 -10.21
N LYS A 457 -29.07 -12.48 -11.40
CA LYS A 457 -29.02 -11.60 -12.58
C LYS A 457 -29.68 -10.24 -12.31
N GLN A 458 -30.83 -10.24 -11.69
CA GLN A 458 -31.55 -9.00 -11.36
C GLN A 458 -30.70 -8.11 -10.43
N VAL A 459 -30.13 -8.70 -9.38
CA VAL A 459 -29.35 -7.96 -8.38
C VAL A 459 -28.03 -7.45 -8.96
N PHE A 460 -27.25 -8.32 -9.61
CA PHE A 460 -25.98 -7.90 -10.20
C PHE A 460 -26.20 -6.95 -11.39
N GLY A 461 -27.23 -7.15 -12.20
CA GLY A 461 -27.63 -6.23 -13.26
C GLY A 461 -27.97 -4.83 -12.73
N ARG A 462 -28.62 -4.72 -11.57
CA ARG A 462 -28.84 -3.44 -10.90
C ARG A 462 -27.52 -2.75 -10.51
N LEU A 463 -26.53 -3.51 -10.05
CA LEU A 463 -25.24 -2.97 -9.63
C LEU A 463 -24.35 -2.55 -10.81
N THR A 464 -24.55 -3.13 -11.99
CA THR A 464 -23.81 -2.81 -13.22
C THR A 464 -24.49 -1.77 -14.11
N SER A 465 -25.78 -1.47 -13.89
CA SER A 465 -26.51 -0.42 -14.61
C SER A 465 -26.16 0.96 -14.05
N GLY A 466 -25.76 1.90 -14.92
CA GLY A 466 -25.12 3.19 -14.61
C GLY A 466 -25.87 4.19 -13.72
N ASP A 467 -27.09 3.90 -13.29
CA ASP A 467 -27.92 4.80 -12.48
C ASP A 467 -27.69 4.67 -10.96
N HIS A 468 -26.84 3.74 -10.53
CA HIS A 468 -26.60 3.47 -9.12
C HIS A 468 -25.14 3.72 -8.70
N ALA A 469 -24.98 4.05 -7.43
CA ALA A 469 -23.72 4.37 -6.77
C ALA A 469 -22.62 3.26 -6.85
N ALA A 470 -22.91 2.10 -7.43
CA ALA A 470 -21.93 1.04 -7.69
C ALA A 470 -20.78 1.50 -8.61
N THR A 471 -20.99 2.55 -9.40
CA THR A 471 -19.93 3.21 -10.15
C THR A 471 -18.80 3.77 -9.25
N GLN A 472 -19.05 3.85 -7.94
CA GLN A 472 -18.10 4.35 -6.94
C GLN A 472 -17.32 3.23 -6.22
N ASP A 473 -17.70 1.95 -6.40
CA ASP A 473 -16.99 0.81 -5.84
C ASP A 473 -16.53 -0.15 -6.96
N PRO A 474 -15.28 0.03 -7.44
CA PRO A 474 -14.76 -0.77 -8.55
C PRO A 474 -14.74 -2.28 -8.27
N MET A 475 -14.58 -2.69 -7.01
CA MET A 475 -14.59 -4.09 -6.62
C MET A 475 -15.98 -4.70 -6.80
N VAL A 476 -17.00 -4.03 -6.27
CA VAL A 476 -18.39 -4.48 -6.39
C VAL A 476 -18.81 -4.52 -7.86
N MET A 477 -18.47 -3.48 -8.63
CA MET A 477 -18.82 -3.42 -10.05
C MET A 477 -18.13 -4.53 -10.86
N ALA A 478 -16.83 -4.70 -10.73
CA ALA A 478 -16.08 -5.71 -11.48
C ALA A 478 -16.56 -7.14 -11.17
N TRP A 479 -16.77 -7.47 -9.89
CA TRP A 479 -17.25 -8.78 -9.51
C TRP A 479 -18.73 -9.01 -9.91
N SER A 480 -19.56 -7.97 -9.91
CA SER A 480 -20.94 -8.08 -10.41
C SER A 480 -20.97 -8.44 -11.90
N HIS A 481 -20.15 -7.82 -12.73
CA HIS A 481 -19.98 -8.19 -14.12
C HIS A 481 -19.48 -9.64 -14.27
N ILE A 482 -18.50 -10.07 -13.46
CA ILE A 482 -17.97 -11.45 -13.50
C ILE A 482 -19.06 -12.48 -13.14
N TYR A 483 -19.89 -12.21 -12.13
CA TYR A 483 -20.95 -13.13 -11.76
C TYR A 483 -22.07 -13.15 -12.81
N LEU A 484 -22.42 -12.03 -13.43
CA LEU A 484 -23.31 -12.00 -14.58
C LEU A 484 -22.74 -12.83 -15.73
N ALA A 485 -21.48 -12.65 -16.06
CA ALA A 485 -20.80 -13.40 -17.10
C ALA A 485 -20.88 -14.92 -16.86
N ARG A 486 -20.61 -15.36 -15.63
CA ARG A 486 -20.70 -16.79 -15.26
C ARG A 486 -22.12 -17.34 -15.39
N ILE A 487 -23.12 -16.58 -14.95
CA ILE A 487 -24.52 -16.99 -15.09
C ILE A 487 -24.90 -17.10 -16.57
N TYR A 488 -24.51 -16.14 -17.40
CA TYR A 488 -24.77 -16.20 -18.84
C TYR A 488 -24.03 -17.36 -19.53
N ASP A 489 -22.81 -17.68 -19.07
CA ASP A 489 -22.04 -18.82 -19.56
C ASP A 489 -22.74 -20.15 -19.21
N ASP A 490 -23.17 -20.32 -17.96
CA ASP A 490 -23.93 -21.49 -17.51
C ASP A 490 -25.28 -21.67 -18.27
N GLU A 491 -25.86 -20.56 -18.73
CA GLU A 491 -27.09 -20.56 -19.55
C GLU A 491 -26.80 -20.75 -21.06
N GLY A 492 -25.53 -20.88 -21.47
CA GLY A 492 -25.11 -21.00 -22.86
C GLY A 492 -25.21 -19.70 -23.66
N GLN A 493 -25.38 -18.56 -23.01
CA GLN A 493 -25.48 -17.24 -23.64
C GLN A 493 -24.07 -16.63 -23.83
N THR A 494 -23.27 -17.28 -24.65
CA THR A 494 -21.82 -17.02 -24.81
C THR A 494 -21.50 -15.56 -25.13
N ASP A 495 -22.27 -14.90 -25.99
CA ASP A 495 -22.00 -13.51 -26.38
C ASP A 495 -22.22 -12.53 -25.22
N LEU A 496 -23.27 -12.76 -24.43
CA LEU A 496 -23.51 -11.98 -23.24
C LEU A 496 -22.44 -12.24 -22.16
N ALA A 497 -22.03 -13.50 -21.99
CA ALA A 497 -20.97 -13.85 -21.06
C ALA A 497 -19.65 -13.14 -21.43
N LYS A 498 -19.26 -13.16 -22.70
CA LYS A 498 -18.07 -12.44 -23.19
C LYS A 498 -18.17 -10.94 -22.96
N SER A 499 -19.34 -10.35 -23.26
CA SER A 499 -19.57 -8.92 -23.07
C SER A 499 -19.41 -8.52 -21.61
N GLU A 500 -19.93 -9.29 -20.68
CA GLU A 500 -19.84 -9.03 -19.24
C GLU A 500 -18.39 -9.20 -18.72
N TYR A 501 -17.65 -10.23 -19.16
CA TYR A 501 -16.24 -10.35 -18.83
C TYR A 501 -15.41 -9.18 -19.37
N GLN A 502 -15.69 -8.71 -20.59
CA GLN A 502 -15.05 -7.53 -21.14
C GLN A 502 -15.37 -6.28 -20.34
N ALA A 503 -16.63 -6.09 -19.95
CA ALA A 503 -17.06 -5.00 -19.09
C ALA A 503 -16.30 -5.00 -17.75
N ALA A 504 -16.13 -6.17 -17.12
CA ALA A 504 -15.35 -6.30 -15.89
C ALA A 504 -13.89 -5.81 -16.06
N LEU A 505 -13.28 -6.04 -17.23
CA LEU A 505 -11.91 -5.58 -17.52
C LEU A 505 -11.82 -4.06 -17.74
N THR A 506 -12.91 -3.40 -18.15
CA THR A 506 -12.96 -1.95 -18.37
C THR A 506 -13.19 -1.16 -17.08
N VAL A 507 -13.57 -1.81 -15.99
CA VAL A 507 -13.80 -1.15 -14.70
C VAL A 507 -12.48 -0.59 -14.17
N GLN A 508 -12.37 0.73 -14.15
CA GLN A 508 -11.19 1.41 -13.60
C GLN A 508 -11.08 1.18 -12.09
N GLY A 509 -9.88 0.88 -11.61
CA GLY A 509 -9.66 0.59 -10.20
C GLY A 509 -10.12 -0.81 -9.76
N SER A 510 -10.53 -1.69 -10.69
CA SER A 510 -10.92 -3.06 -10.34
C SER A 510 -9.75 -3.84 -9.74
N PRO A 511 -9.98 -4.68 -8.71
CA PRO A 511 -8.93 -5.53 -8.13
C PRO A 511 -8.33 -6.48 -9.18
N ASP A 512 -7.03 -6.76 -9.07
CA ASP A 512 -6.34 -7.68 -9.98
C ASP A 512 -6.97 -9.07 -10.00
N GLN A 513 -7.47 -9.54 -8.87
CA GLN A 513 -8.19 -10.81 -8.79
C GLN A 513 -9.45 -10.82 -9.68
N ALA A 514 -10.17 -9.71 -9.75
CA ALA A 514 -11.32 -9.57 -10.64
C ALA A 514 -10.87 -9.54 -12.11
N ARG A 515 -9.83 -8.77 -12.44
CA ARG A 515 -9.25 -8.75 -13.80
C ARG A 515 -8.79 -10.14 -14.26
N GLN A 516 -8.05 -10.85 -13.40
CA GLN A 516 -7.61 -12.22 -13.70
C GLN A 516 -8.80 -13.19 -13.84
N ALA A 517 -9.84 -13.05 -13.02
CA ALA A 517 -11.05 -13.89 -13.14
C ALA A 517 -11.77 -13.63 -14.46
N ALA A 518 -11.89 -12.36 -14.87
CA ALA A 518 -12.49 -11.99 -16.15
C ALA A 518 -11.65 -12.48 -17.35
N GLN A 519 -10.32 -12.34 -17.29
CA GLN A 519 -9.41 -12.85 -18.32
C GLN A 519 -9.50 -14.37 -18.46
N ARG A 520 -9.54 -15.11 -17.34
CA ARG A 520 -9.72 -16.58 -17.37
C ARG A 520 -11.06 -16.95 -17.99
N GLY A 521 -12.13 -16.23 -17.63
CA GLY A 521 -13.46 -16.43 -18.24
C GLY A 521 -13.42 -16.23 -19.75
N LEU A 522 -12.81 -15.15 -20.24
CA LEU A 522 -12.67 -14.89 -21.68
C LEU A 522 -11.81 -15.93 -22.41
N SER A 523 -10.71 -16.38 -21.79
CA SER A 523 -9.81 -17.38 -22.41
C SER A 523 -10.48 -18.75 -22.54
N ALA A 524 -11.45 -19.09 -21.70
CA ALA A 524 -12.21 -20.33 -21.82
C ALA A 524 -12.99 -20.42 -23.15
N PHE A 525 -13.44 -19.30 -23.70
CA PHE A 525 -14.12 -19.24 -24.99
C PHE A 525 -13.18 -19.32 -26.20
N GLY A 526 -11.86 -19.16 -26.02
CA GLY A 526 -10.85 -19.27 -27.09
C GLY A 526 -10.35 -20.69 -27.34
N THR A 527 -10.74 -21.66 -26.52
CA THR A 527 -10.26 -23.06 -26.58
C THR A 527 -11.28 -24.02 -27.19
N GLU A 528 -12.23 -23.56 -28.00
CA GLU A 528 -13.07 -24.49 -28.76
C GLU A 528 -12.22 -25.33 -29.71
N LYS A 529 -12.09 -26.62 -29.39
CA LYS A 529 -11.59 -27.65 -30.33
C LYS A 529 -12.40 -27.56 -31.62
N PRO A 530 -11.73 -27.64 -32.79
CA PRO A 530 -12.45 -27.77 -34.06
C PRO A 530 -13.33 -29.02 -33.98
N ALA A 531 -14.62 -28.84 -34.23
CA ALA A 531 -15.56 -29.94 -34.38
C ALA A 531 -15.03 -30.92 -35.41
N GLU A 532 -14.72 -32.13 -35.01
CA GLU A 532 -14.56 -33.25 -35.94
C GLU A 532 -15.87 -33.37 -36.73
N ARG A 533 -15.80 -33.02 -38.02
CA ARG A 533 -16.90 -33.30 -38.94
C ARG A 533 -16.91 -34.80 -39.24
N PRO A 534 -18.11 -35.39 -39.37
CA PRO A 534 -18.29 -36.82 -39.60
C PRO A 534 -17.77 -37.30 -40.93
#